data_9c778b0604124e7f055fe00f9342992c
#
_entry.id   9c778b0604124e7f055fe00f9342992c
#
_cell.length_a   1.000
_cell.length_b   1.000
_cell.length_c   1.000
_cell.angle_alpha   90.00
_cell.angle_beta   90.00
_cell.angle_gamma   90.00
#
_symmetry.space_group_name_H-M   'P 1'
#
loop_
_entity.id
_entity.type
_entity.pdbx_description
1 polymer ?
#
loop_
_entity_poly.entity_id
_entity_poly.type
_entity_poly.pdbx_seq_one_letter_code
_entity_poly.pdbx_strand_id
1 'polypeptide(L)'
;MCLRSTFVVMVHGLTVLAVMTGCQASDSAKKAVHASQSVPLSDRVRRVVSLFDQKPWLNLDVAGDRDPEGIHYRVFLDSGSNQGELRDGEFRVELYLINRTAEDKVERRLFSDYVLPTASIPQVKSQVLGLGYHLHLRWAEKEIAGHEIEVITAFKDAAGGITRSATKRLHVPRYVS
;
A
#
# COMPACT_ATOMS: atom_id res chain seq x y z
N MET A 1 24.45 -21.97 27.01
CA MET A 1 24.69 -22.96 28.04
C MET A 1 25.86 -23.83 27.58
N CYS A 2 27.09 -23.54 28.04
CA CYS A 2 28.28 -24.32 27.69
C CYS A 2 28.55 -25.34 28.81
N LEU A 3 28.46 -26.63 28.47
CA LEU A 3 28.84 -27.72 29.38
C LEU A 3 30.38 -27.76 29.47
N ARG A 4 30.90 -27.58 30.65
CA ARG A 4 32.30 -27.86 30.97
C ARG A 4 32.45 -29.34 31.25
N SER A 5 33.24 -30.04 30.46
CA SER A 5 33.70 -31.39 30.74
C SER A 5 35.13 -31.33 31.27
N THR A 6 35.31 -31.63 32.57
CA THR A 6 36.63 -31.68 33.18
C THR A 6 37.04 -33.15 33.26
N PHE A 7 38.10 -33.53 32.50
CA PHE A 7 38.76 -34.85 32.64
C PHE A 7 39.97 -34.68 33.51
N VAL A 8 39.97 -35.40 34.65
CA VAL A 8 41.14 -35.54 35.52
C VAL A 8 41.71 -36.93 35.26
N VAL A 9 42.91 -36.98 34.69
CA VAL A 9 43.70 -38.23 34.63
C VAL A 9 44.87 -38.10 35.59
N MET A 10 44.89 -38.95 36.61
CA MET A 10 45.93 -39.05 37.60
C MET A 10 46.87 -40.20 37.21
N VAL A 11 48.06 -39.92 36.77
CA VAL A 11 49.14 -40.90 36.65
C VAL A 11 50.44 -40.24 37.14
N HIS A 12 50.95 -40.83 38.19
CA HIS A 12 52.34 -40.70 38.80
C HIS A 12 53.27 -39.62 38.23
N GLY A 13 53.38 -38.53 38.93
CA GLY A 13 54.69 -37.97 39.18
C GLY A 13 55.23 -36.99 38.17
N LEU A 14 54.44 -36.20 37.40
CA LEU A 14 54.95 -34.95 36.88
C LEU A 14 53.78 -34.08 36.40
N THR A 15 53.55 -33.00 37.12
CA THR A 15 52.52 -32.05 36.79
C THR A 15 52.98 -31.18 35.61
N VAL A 16 52.52 -31.43 34.43
CA VAL A 16 52.66 -30.45 33.31
C VAL A 16 51.31 -29.85 33.05
N LEU A 17 51.11 -28.65 33.55
CA LEU A 17 49.94 -27.84 33.25
C LEU A 17 50.14 -27.21 31.85
N ALA A 18 49.63 -27.85 30.82
CA ALA A 18 49.55 -27.24 29.51
C ALA A 18 48.21 -26.52 29.40
N VAL A 19 48.21 -25.23 29.68
CA VAL A 19 47.07 -24.35 29.35
C VAL A 19 47.15 -24.02 27.86
N MET A 20 46.48 -24.78 27.04
CA MET A 20 46.25 -24.44 25.64
C MET A 20 45.05 -23.47 25.58
N THR A 21 45.34 -22.18 25.72
CA THR A 21 44.40 -21.14 25.31
C THR A 21 44.45 -20.99 23.79
N GLY A 22 43.81 -21.89 23.08
CA GLY A 22 43.52 -21.76 21.67
C GLY A 22 42.32 -20.86 21.49
N CYS A 23 42.51 -19.54 21.45
CA CYS A 23 41.54 -18.63 20.82
C CYS A 23 41.65 -18.84 19.31
N GLN A 24 40.91 -19.79 18.79
CA GLN A 24 40.55 -19.75 17.38
C GLN A 24 39.48 -18.66 17.23
N ALA A 25 39.90 -17.47 16.85
CA ALA A 25 39.05 -16.48 16.25
C ALA A 25 38.50 -17.09 14.96
N SER A 26 37.32 -17.68 15.04
CA SER A 26 36.62 -18.14 13.87
C SER A 26 36.20 -16.94 13.06
N ASP A 27 36.76 -16.82 11.86
CA ASP A 27 36.38 -15.87 10.79
C ASP A 27 34.96 -16.10 10.26
N SER A 28 34.05 -16.52 11.12
CA SER A 28 32.62 -16.70 10.81
C SER A 28 31.78 -15.43 10.94
N ALA A 29 32.43 -14.29 11.21
CA ALA A 29 31.73 -13.00 11.37
C ALA A 29 31.44 -12.27 10.04
N LYS A 30 31.69 -12.88 8.88
CA LYS A 30 31.46 -12.22 7.58
C LYS A 30 30.34 -12.84 6.73
N LYS A 31 29.41 -13.50 7.31
CA LYS A 31 28.17 -13.86 6.62
C LYS A 31 26.98 -13.72 7.54
N ALA A 32 26.85 -12.55 8.17
CA ALA A 32 25.53 -12.04 8.51
C ALA A 32 24.86 -11.66 7.18
N VAL A 33 24.49 -12.67 6.43
CA VAL A 33 23.38 -12.54 5.49
C VAL A 33 22.28 -11.91 6.35
N HIS A 34 21.92 -10.67 6.00
CA HIS A 34 20.67 -10.10 6.45
C HIS A 34 19.59 -11.10 6.04
N ALA A 35 19.32 -12.05 6.91
CA ALA A 35 18.07 -12.75 6.88
C ALA A 35 17.04 -11.62 7.04
N SER A 36 16.50 -11.17 5.92
CA SER A 36 15.33 -10.32 5.91
C SER A 36 14.37 -11.03 6.83
N GLN A 37 14.20 -10.51 8.04
CA GLN A 37 13.18 -11.01 8.93
C GLN A 37 11.91 -10.88 8.11
N SER A 38 11.42 -12.01 7.62
CA SER A 38 10.12 -12.06 6.96
C SER A 38 9.12 -11.63 8.03
N VAL A 39 8.77 -10.35 8.00
CA VAL A 39 7.68 -9.82 8.83
C VAL A 39 6.49 -10.70 8.51
N PRO A 40 5.88 -11.39 9.49
CA PRO A 40 4.74 -12.23 9.22
C PRO A 40 3.71 -11.37 8.48
N LEU A 41 3.34 -11.81 7.28
CA LEU A 41 2.31 -11.16 6.49
C LEU A 41 1.06 -11.12 7.36
N SER A 42 0.58 -9.94 7.65
CA SER A 42 -0.68 -9.77 8.36
C SER A 42 -1.79 -10.23 7.42
N ASP A 43 -2.70 -11.06 7.91
CA ASP A 43 -3.91 -11.41 7.14
C ASP A 43 -4.78 -10.17 6.84
N ARG A 44 -4.44 -9.04 7.43
CA ARG A 44 -5.18 -7.79 7.31
C ARG A 44 -4.40 -6.76 6.48
N VAL A 45 -5.10 -6.11 5.56
CA VAL A 45 -4.55 -4.95 4.83
C VAL A 45 -4.26 -3.81 5.82
N ARG A 46 -3.02 -3.33 5.81
CA ARG A 46 -2.55 -2.24 6.67
C ARG A 46 -2.59 -0.89 5.97
N ARG A 47 -2.43 -0.89 4.66
CA ARG A 47 -2.33 0.34 3.87
C ARG A 47 -3.00 0.18 2.51
N VAL A 48 -3.73 1.21 2.12
CA VAL A 48 -4.28 1.39 0.78
C VAL A 48 -3.52 2.54 0.11
N VAL A 49 -2.86 2.25 -1.01
CA VAL A 49 -2.08 3.24 -1.76
C VAL A 49 -2.80 3.53 -3.06
N SER A 50 -3.30 4.75 -3.22
CA SER A 50 -3.95 5.22 -4.45
C SER A 50 -2.96 6.04 -5.28
N LEU A 51 -2.71 5.61 -6.52
CA LEU A 51 -1.83 6.27 -7.47
C LEU A 51 -2.63 6.84 -8.64
N PHE A 52 -2.56 8.14 -8.77
CA PHE A 52 -3.18 8.90 -9.87
C PHE A 52 -2.11 9.24 -10.89
N ASP A 53 -2.39 9.00 -12.17
CA ASP A 53 -1.57 9.47 -13.26
C ASP A 53 -1.68 11.00 -13.38
N GLN A 54 -0.83 11.63 -14.18
CA GLN A 54 -0.88 13.10 -14.37
C GLN A 54 -2.20 13.57 -14.98
N LYS A 55 -2.82 12.72 -15.80
CA LYS A 55 -4.12 12.97 -16.43
C LYS A 55 -5.04 11.77 -16.13
N PRO A 56 -5.61 11.71 -14.92
CA PRO A 56 -6.42 10.56 -14.51
C PRO A 56 -7.88 10.63 -15.01
N TRP A 57 -8.15 11.50 -15.96
CA TRP A 57 -9.50 11.81 -16.40
C TRP A 57 -9.97 10.85 -17.50
N LEU A 58 -11.21 10.40 -17.38
CA LEU A 58 -11.92 9.66 -18.41
C LEU A 58 -12.79 10.63 -19.17
N ASN A 59 -12.54 10.73 -20.47
CA ASN A 59 -13.46 11.37 -21.41
C ASN A 59 -14.18 10.24 -22.15
N LEU A 60 -15.48 10.15 -21.98
CA LEU A 60 -16.34 9.15 -22.60
C LEU A 60 -17.15 9.72 -23.75
N ASP A 61 -17.06 11.04 -23.95
CA ASP A 61 -17.74 11.81 -25.01
C ASP A 61 -19.28 11.62 -25.01
N VAL A 62 -19.84 11.37 -23.83
CA VAL A 62 -21.29 11.12 -23.68
C VAL A 62 -22.09 12.39 -23.94
N ALA A 63 -21.56 13.55 -23.52
CA ALA A 63 -22.21 14.85 -23.71
C ALA A 63 -21.82 15.53 -25.02
N GLY A 64 -20.87 14.98 -25.80
CA GLY A 64 -20.33 15.58 -27.02
C GLY A 64 -19.45 16.80 -26.75
N ASP A 65 -19.02 16.99 -25.51
CA ASP A 65 -18.02 17.96 -25.10
C ASP A 65 -16.69 17.24 -24.79
N ARG A 66 -15.68 17.98 -24.34
CA ARG A 66 -14.39 17.39 -23.94
C ARG A 66 -14.21 17.26 -22.43
N ASP A 67 -15.24 17.59 -21.68
CA ASP A 67 -15.17 17.60 -20.23
C ASP A 67 -15.08 16.18 -19.66
N PRO A 68 -14.35 15.96 -18.57
CA PRO A 68 -14.20 14.63 -17.98
C PRO A 68 -15.51 14.09 -17.40
N GLU A 69 -15.82 12.86 -17.75
CA GLU A 69 -16.99 12.12 -17.27
C GLU A 69 -16.61 11.01 -16.30
N GLY A 70 -15.37 11.00 -15.85
CA GLY A 70 -14.87 10.01 -14.92
C GLY A 70 -13.42 10.22 -14.54
N ILE A 71 -12.96 9.31 -13.68
CA ILE A 71 -11.57 9.27 -13.21
C ILE A 71 -11.11 7.81 -13.18
N HIS A 72 -9.84 7.60 -13.51
CA HIS A 72 -9.19 6.31 -13.32
C HIS A 72 -7.90 6.45 -12.52
N TYR A 73 -7.59 5.42 -11.74
CA TYR A 73 -6.35 5.37 -10.97
C TYR A 73 -6.07 3.95 -10.49
N ARG A 74 -4.84 3.72 -10.04
CA ARG A 74 -4.41 2.41 -9.56
C ARG A 74 -4.41 2.38 -8.04
N VAL A 75 -4.82 1.25 -7.48
CA VAL A 75 -4.84 1.02 -6.03
C VAL A 75 -4.05 -0.23 -5.70
N PHE A 76 -3.18 -0.15 -4.70
CA PHE A 76 -2.38 -1.23 -4.18
C PHE A 76 -2.70 -1.45 -2.71
N LEU A 77 -2.89 -2.71 -2.34
CA LEU A 77 -3.15 -3.12 -0.96
C LEU A 77 -1.86 -3.69 -0.37
N ASP A 78 -1.44 -3.20 0.78
CA ASP A 78 -0.22 -3.65 1.43
C ASP A 78 -0.52 -4.17 2.84
N SER A 79 -0.16 -5.42 3.10
CA SER A 79 -0.32 -6.08 4.41
C SER A 79 0.96 -6.03 5.27
N GLY A 80 1.97 -5.26 4.83
CA GLY A 80 3.20 -5.04 5.57
C GLY A 80 4.48 -5.48 4.86
N SER A 81 4.37 -6.03 3.64
CA SER A 81 5.50 -6.41 2.79
C SER A 81 6.09 -5.24 1.99
N ASN A 82 5.45 -4.07 2.00
CA ASN A 82 5.68 -2.95 1.10
C ASN A 82 5.47 -3.31 -0.39
N GLN A 83 4.80 -4.41 -0.65
CA GLN A 83 4.38 -4.87 -1.97
C GLN A 83 2.87 -4.96 -2.00
N GLY A 84 2.29 -4.49 -3.10
CA GLY A 84 0.86 -4.62 -3.34
C GLY A 84 0.49 -6.08 -3.61
N GLU A 85 -0.65 -6.47 -3.11
CA GLU A 85 -1.20 -7.81 -3.23
C GLU A 85 -2.68 -7.77 -3.61
N LEU A 86 -3.16 -8.85 -4.21
CA LEU A 86 -4.58 -9.01 -4.50
C LEU A 86 -5.28 -9.61 -3.28
N ARG A 87 -6.43 -9.08 -2.94
CA ARG A 87 -7.26 -9.51 -1.80
C ARG A 87 -8.72 -9.56 -2.19
N ASP A 88 -9.44 -10.51 -1.62
CA ASP A 88 -10.89 -10.54 -1.72
C ASP A 88 -11.54 -9.50 -0.80
N GLY A 89 -12.52 -8.79 -1.35
CA GLY A 89 -13.19 -7.72 -0.62
C GLY A 89 -13.89 -6.74 -1.54
N GLU A 90 -14.10 -5.55 -1.03
CA GLU A 90 -14.71 -4.45 -1.79
C GLU A 90 -13.96 -3.14 -1.58
N PHE A 91 -13.81 -2.36 -2.65
CA PHE A 91 -13.42 -0.97 -2.54
C PHE A 91 -14.67 -0.10 -2.37
N ARG A 92 -14.56 0.86 -1.47
CA ARG A 92 -15.49 1.97 -1.34
C ARG A 92 -14.78 3.25 -1.70
N VAL A 93 -15.34 3.97 -2.66
CA VAL A 93 -14.75 5.24 -3.10
C VAL A 93 -15.78 6.33 -2.93
N GLU A 94 -15.41 7.35 -2.18
CA GLU A 94 -16.20 8.54 -1.96
C GLU A 94 -15.57 9.71 -2.71
N LEU A 95 -16.37 10.40 -3.53
CA LEU A 95 -15.99 11.62 -4.23
C LEU A 95 -16.73 12.81 -3.61
N TYR A 96 -15.98 13.80 -3.19
CA TYR A 96 -16.53 15.04 -2.65
C TYR A 96 -16.20 16.21 -3.54
N LEU A 97 -17.17 17.10 -3.77
CA LEU A 97 -16.92 18.43 -4.31
C LEU A 97 -16.41 19.34 -3.20
N ILE A 98 -15.38 20.10 -3.51
CA ILE A 98 -14.79 21.07 -2.64
C ILE A 98 -15.15 22.46 -3.17
N ASN A 99 -15.94 23.18 -2.39
CA ASN A 99 -16.30 24.56 -2.67
C ASN A 99 -15.58 25.48 -1.69
N ARG A 100 -15.05 26.60 -2.17
CA ARG A 100 -14.56 27.68 -1.31
C ARG A 100 -15.60 28.78 -1.31
N THR A 101 -16.08 29.13 -0.11
CA THR A 101 -16.98 30.27 0.04
C THR A 101 -16.21 31.58 -0.03
N ALA A 102 -16.94 32.69 -0.20
CA ALA A 102 -16.35 34.02 -0.20
C ALA A 102 -15.62 34.36 1.12
N GLU A 103 -15.91 33.64 2.20
CA GLU A 103 -15.27 33.77 3.51
C GLU A 103 -14.04 32.84 3.67
N ASP A 104 -13.55 32.24 2.55
CA ASP A 104 -12.46 31.25 2.50
C ASP A 104 -12.72 29.98 3.33
N LYS A 105 -13.99 29.71 3.65
CA LYS A 105 -14.37 28.43 4.26
C LYS A 105 -14.45 27.36 3.21
N VAL A 106 -13.91 26.19 3.54
CA VAL A 106 -13.96 25.00 2.67
C VAL A 106 -15.21 24.21 3.02
N GLU A 107 -16.15 24.15 2.08
CA GLU A 107 -17.33 23.28 2.14
C GLU A 107 -17.06 22.01 1.36
N ARG A 108 -17.39 20.88 1.97
CA ARG A 108 -17.22 19.54 1.40
C ARG A 108 -18.59 18.90 1.25
N ARG A 109 -18.96 18.57 0.03
CA ARG A 109 -20.24 17.92 -0.28
C ARG A 109 -20.00 16.59 -0.98
N LEU A 110 -20.58 15.50 -0.46
CA LEU A 110 -20.54 14.20 -1.15
C LEU A 110 -21.21 14.36 -2.52
N PHE A 111 -20.48 13.99 -3.54
CA PHE A 111 -20.90 14.09 -4.93
C PHE A 111 -21.30 12.71 -5.46
N SER A 112 -20.49 11.69 -5.20
CA SER A 112 -20.75 10.31 -5.63
C SER A 112 -20.05 9.34 -4.70
N ASP A 113 -20.60 8.13 -4.59
CA ASP A 113 -20.00 7.01 -3.89
C ASP A 113 -20.10 5.73 -4.74
N TYR A 114 -19.11 4.86 -4.58
CA TYR A 114 -19.00 3.62 -5.34
C TYR A 114 -18.66 2.47 -4.39
N VAL A 115 -19.28 1.32 -4.66
CA VAL A 115 -18.93 0.05 -4.04
C VAL A 115 -18.53 -0.91 -5.15
N LEU A 116 -17.28 -1.35 -5.15
CA LEU A 116 -16.66 -2.10 -6.22
C LEU A 116 -16.06 -3.41 -5.68
N PRO A 117 -16.72 -4.57 -5.91
CA PRO A 117 -16.14 -5.86 -5.54
C PRO A 117 -14.82 -6.09 -6.28
N THR A 118 -13.78 -6.54 -5.58
CA THR A 118 -12.44 -6.76 -6.18
C THR A 118 -12.46 -7.72 -7.36
N ALA A 119 -13.35 -8.70 -7.35
CA ALA A 119 -13.52 -9.67 -8.45
C ALA A 119 -13.93 -9.03 -9.78
N SER A 120 -14.54 -7.82 -9.75
CA SER A 120 -15.00 -7.11 -10.95
C SER A 120 -14.01 -6.06 -11.47
N ILE A 121 -12.89 -5.87 -10.78
CA ILE A 121 -11.94 -4.80 -11.09
C ILE A 121 -10.73 -5.37 -11.85
N PRO A 122 -10.31 -4.74 -12.95
CA PRO A 122 -9.09 -5.12 -13.66
C PRO A 122 -7.87 -5.08 -12.75
N GLN A 123 -7.08 -6.15 -12.80
CA GLN A 123 -5.83 -6.25 -12.06
C GLN A 123 -4.69 -5.58 -12.83
N VAL A 124 -3.74 -5.01 -12.10
CA VAL A 124 -2.55 -4.39 -12.65
C VAL A 124 -1.30 -4.87 -11.94
N LYS A 125 -0.17 -4.82 -12.64
CA LYS A 125 1.15 -5.12 -12.07
C LYS A 125 2.05 -3.92 -12.21
N SER A 126 2.67 -3.53 -11.09
CA SER A 126 3.73 -2.53 -11.04
C SER A 126 5.04 -3.21 -10.68
N GLN A 127 6.13 -2.81 -11.32
CA GLN A 127 7.47 -3.33 -10.98
C GLN A 127 7.92 -2.89 -9.57
N VAL A 128 7.44 -1.73 -9.13
CA VAL A 128 7.82 -1.15 -7.83
C VAL A 128 6.84 -1.51 -6.73
N LEU A 129 5.54 -1.49 -7.04
CA LEU A 129 4.47 -1.62 -6.04
C LEU A 129 3.80 -3.00 -6.02
N GLY A 130 4.19 -3.93 -6.89
CA GLY A 130 3.61 -5.27 -6.93
C GLY A 130 2.27 -5.35 -7.67
N LEU A 131 1.34 -6.16 -7.17
CA LEU A 131 0.01 -6.36 -7.74
C LEU A 131 -1.00 -5.36 -7.16
N GLY A 132 -1.96 -4.97 -7.98
CA GLY A 132 -2.99 -4.02 -7.59
C GLY A 132 -4.20 -4.05 -8.51
N TYR A 133 -5.02 -3.03 -8.42
CA TYR A 133 -6.28 -2.88 -9.13
C TYR A 133 -6.31 -1.56 -9.90
N HIS A 134 -7.02 -1.54 -11.04
CA HIS A 134 -7.25 -0.34 -11.81
C HIS A 134 -8.72 0.07 -11.71
N LEU A 135 -8.99 1.10 -10.93
CA LEU A 135 -10.33 1.62 -10.73
C LEU A 135 -10.71 2.59 -11.85
N HIS A 136 -11.91 2.43 -12.37
CA HIS A 136 -12.53 3.32 -13.33
C HIS A 136 -13.86 3.77 -12.76
N LEU A 137 -13.96 5.04 -12.41
CA LEU A 137 -15.16 5.65 -11.82
C LEU A 137 -15.77 6.61 -12.82
N ARG A 138 -17.04 6.44 -13.11
CA ARG A 138 -17.80 7.27 -14.02
C ARG A 138 -18.86 8.03 -13.25
N TRP A 139 -18.98 9.31 -13.51
CA TRP A 139 -20.09 10.11 -13.01
C TRP A 139 -20.97 10.50 -14.18
N ALA A 140 -22.16 9.92 -14.24
CA ALA A 140 -23.15 10.32 -15.23
C ALA A 140 -23.78 11.65 -14.83
N GLU A 141 -24.08 12.50 -15.81
CA GLU A 141 -24.98 13.65 -15.74
C GLU A 141 -24.59 14.82 -14.81
N LYS A 142 -23.40 14.86 -14.28
CA LYS A 142 -23.01 15.93 -13.36
C LYS A 142 -21.86 16.73 -13.91
N GLU A 143 -22.15 17.96 -14.29
CA GLU A 143 -21.09 18.89 -14.68
C GLU A 143 -20.25 19.28 -13.47
N ILE A 144 -19.03 18.73 -13.40
CA ILE A 144 -18.04 19.06 -12.37
C ILE A 144 -16.74 19.61 -12.95
N ALA A 145 -16.74 19.89 -14.26
CA ALA A 145 -15.61 20.50 -14.91
C ALA A 145 -15.28 21.87 -14.29
N GLY A 146 -14.02 22.10 -14.00
CA GLY A 146 -13.53 23.31 -13.31
C GLY A 146 -13.65 23.27 -11.78
N HIS A 147 -14.20 22.21 -11.20
CA HIS A 147 -14.27 22.07 -9.74
C HIS A 147 -13.08 21.33 -9.15
N GLU A 148 -12.81 21.53 -7.88
CA GLU A 148 -11.91 20.71 -7.08
C GLU A 148 -12.69 19.54 -6.49
N ILE A 149 -12.14 18.32 -6.62
CA ILE A 149 -12.70 17.13 -6.00
C ILE A 149 -11.73 16.52 -5.00
N GLU A 150 -12.29 15.85 -4.01
CA GLU A 150 -11.55 15.05 -3.04
C GLU A 150 -11.96 13.59 -3.17
N VAL A 151 -10.97 12.71 -3.34
CA VAL A 151 -11.14 11.28 -3.52
C VAL A 151 -10.67 10.57 -2.27
N ILE A 152 -11.52 9.73 -1.68
CA ILE A 152 -11.19 8.84 -0.57
C ILE A 152 -11.47 7.42 -1.02
N THR A 153 -10.44 6.57 -0.93
CA THR A 153 -10.56 5.14 -1.23
C THR A 153 -10.44 4.35 0.06
N ALA A 154 -11.41 3.49 0.33
CA ALA A 154 -11.34 2.53 1.42
C ALA A 154 -11.41 1.12 0.85
N PHE A 155 -10.74 0.18 1.49
CA PHE A 155 -10.84 -1.24 1.23
C PHE A 155 -11.47 -1.91 2.44
N LYS A 156 -12.52 -2.70 2.20
CA LYS A 156 -13.14 -3.56 3.21
C LYS A 156 -12.82 -5.00 2.86
N ASP A 157 -12.09 -5.68 3.73
CA ASP A 157 -11.74 -7.07 3.57
C ASP A 157 -12.94 -8.01 3.83
N ALA A 158 -12.79 -9.28 3.49
CA ALA A 158 -13.83 -10.30 3.69
C ALA A 158 -14.19 -10.51 5.17
N ALA A 159 -13.30 -10.16 6.11
CA ALA A 159 -13.55 -10.21 7.56
C ALA A 159 -14.25 -8.95 8.09
N GLY A 160 -14.50 -7.96 7.24
CA GLY A 160 -15.17 -6.70 7.59
C GLY A 160 -14.23 -5.60 8.08
N GLY A 161 -12.92 -5.83 8.07
CA GLY A 161 -11.92 -4.80 8.39
C GLY A 161 -11.87 -3.72 7.32
N ILE A 162 -11.79 -2.45 7.73
CA ILE A 162 -11.75 -1.31 6.80
C ILE A 162 -10.42 -0.58 6.93
N THR A 163 -9.74 -0.41 5.80
CA THR A 163 -8.51 0.39 5.69
C THR A 163 -8.72 1.49 4.65
N ARG A 164 -8.32 2.72 4.97
CA ARG A 164 -8.49 3.88 4.09
C ARG A 164 -7.15 4.35 3.52
N SER A 165 -7.18 4.87 2.28
CA SER A 165 -6.06 5.59 1.69
C SER A 165 -5.92 7.01 2.27
N ALA A 166 -4.79 7.64 2.00
CA ALA A 166 -4.70 9.09 2.11
C ALA A 166 -5.70 9.75 1.15
N THR A 167 -6.27 10.85 1.61
CA THR A 167 -7.15 11.68 0.79
C THR A 167 -6.38 12.33 -0.36
N LYS A 168 -6.94 12.32 -1.57
CA LYS A 168 -6.37 12.98 -2.74
C LYS A 168 -7.28 14.07 -3.25
N ARG A 169 -6.76 15.28 -3.39
CA ARG A 169 -7.44 16.39 -4.05
C ARG A 169 -6.95 16.56 -5.47
N LEU A 170 -7.88 16.82 -6.38
CA LEU A 170 -7.66 16.96 -7.81
C LEU A 170 -8.54 18.06 -8.36
N HIS A 171 -8.00 18.83 -9.30
CA HIS A 171 -8.79 19.82 -10.04
C HIS A 171 -9.26 19.19 -11.35
N VAL A 172 -10.58 19.12 -11.53
CA VAL A 172 -11.20 18.60 -12.76
C VAL A 172 -11.03 19.64 -13.88
N PRO A 173 -10.33 19.30 -14.97
CA PRO A 173 -10.14 20.28 -16.04
C PRO A 173 -11.47 20.64 -16.69
N ARG A 174 -11.56 21.88 -17.16
CA ARG A 174 -12.62 22.35 -18.07
C ARG A 174 -11.97 22.61 -19.42
N TYR A 175 -12.44 21.94 -20.43
CA TYR A 175 -11.98 22.15 -21.79
C TYR A 175 -12.95 23.09 -22.49
N VAL A 176 -12.55 24.36 -22.63
CA VAL A 176 -13.31 25.34 -23.41
C VAL A 176 -13.22 24.94 -24.89
N SER A 177 -14.35 24.68 -25.49
CA SER A 177 -14.51 24.41 -26.94
C SER A 177 -14.34 25.68 -27.79
#